data_c5397fa4da700e333bed274221ef2bba
#
_entry.id   c5397fa4da700e333bed274221ef2bba
#
_cell.length_a   1.000
_cell.length_b   1.000
_cell.length_c   1.000
_cell.angle_alpha   90.00
_cell.angle_beta   90.00
_cell.angle_gamma   90.00
#
_symmetry.space_group_name_H-M   'P 1'
#
loop_
_entity.id
_entity.type
_entity.pdbx_description
1 polymer ?
#
loop_
_entity_poly.entity_id
_entity_poly.type
_entity_poly.pdbx_seq_one_letter_code
_entity_poly.pdbx_strand_id
1 'polypeptide(L)'
;GLGDVYKRQIKSELTNPKLAWMFENCFPNTLDTTVRYRKTDGKDDTVVYTGDIHAMWLRDSGAQVWPYVQLANQDPELKAMLAGVIRRQFKCINIDPYANAFLDPYDPNPDHQWMRDMTDMKEGLHERKWEIDSLCYPLRLAYHYWKTTGDISIFDEEWLCLLYTSPSPRD
;
A
#
# COMPACT_ATOMS: atom_id res chain seq x y z
N GLY A 1 16.07 3.89 11.00
CA GLY A 1 15.02 3.56 10.03
C GLY A 1 13.64 3.90 10.58
N LEU A 2 12.64 3.84 9.74
CA LEU A 2 11.24 4.09 10.10
C LEU A 2 10.83 3.24 11.32
N GLY A 3 10.37 3.88 12.41
CA GLY A 3 9.89 3.20 13.61
C GLY A 3 10.95 2.62 14.55
N ASP A 4 12.23 2.96 14.43
CA ASP A 4 13.30 2.38 15.26
C ASP A 4 13.14 2.67 16.77
N VAL A 5 12.58 3.82 17.11
CA VAL A 5 12.32 4.18 18.54
C VAL A 5 11.23 3.29 19.09
N TYR A 6 10.12 3.15 18.37
CA TYR A 6 9.00 2.31 18.75
C TYR A 6 9.41 0.82 18.84
N LYS A 7 10.17 0.35 17.87
CA LYS A 7 10.72 -1.01 17.85
C LYS A 7 11.53 -1.32 19.11
N ARG A 8 12.42 -0.41 19.53
CA ARG A 8 13.23 -0.57 20.74
C ARG A 8 12.38 -0.55 22.00
N GLN A 9 11.39 0.35 22.07
CA GLN A 9 10.49 0.43 23.21
C GLN A 9 9.72 -0.89 23.39
N ILE A 10 8.99 -1.35 22.39
CA ILE A 10 8.20 -2.59 22.45
C ILE A 10 9.09 -3.79 22.78
N LYS A 11 10.27 -3.88 22.16
CA LYS A 11 11.22 -4.96 22.46
C LYS A 11 11.60 -4.99 23.96
N SER A 12 11.78 -3.83 24.60
CA SER A 12 12.13 -3.75 26.02
C SER A 12 10.97 -4.11 26.94
N GLU A 13 9.74 -3.99 26.50
CA GLU A 13 8.54 -4.33 27.27
C GLU A 13 8.15 -5.82 27.17
N LEU A 14 8.68 -6.53 26.17
CA LEU A 14 8.40 -7.95 25.96
C LEU A 14 9.23 -8.83 26.90
N THR A 15 8.56 -9.51 27.82
CA THR A 15 9.20 -10.41 28.81
C THR A 15 9.68 -11.73 28.21
N ASN A 16 9.05 -12.17 27.10
CA ASN A 16 9.45 -13.40 26.40
C ASN A 16 10.53 -13.08 25.36
N PRO A 17 11.79 -13.57 25.52
CA PRO A 17 12.88 -13.24 24.61
C PRO A 17 12.66 -13.71 23.18
N LYS A 18 11.92 -14.82 22.96
CA LYS A 18 11.58 -15.29 21.61
C LYS A 18 10.60 -14.34 20.91
N LEU A 19 9.60 -13.84 21.63
CA LEU A 19 8.67 -12.84 21.07
C LEU A 19 9.37 -11.52 20.78
N ALA A 20 10.28 -11.08 21.66
CA ALA A 20 11.09 -9.89 21.45
C ALA A 20 11.95 -10.00 20.17
N TRP A 21 12.59 -11.16 19.99
CA TRP A 21 13.37 -11.45 18.79
C TRP A 21 12.47 -11.51 17.52
N MET A 22 11.33 -12.17 17.59
CA MET A 22 10.38 -12.23 16.46
C MET A 22 9.87 -10.84 16.10
N PHE A 23 9.47 -10.04 17.07
CA PHE A 23 9.01 -8.68 16.84
C PHE A 23 10.08 -7.83 16.15
N GLU A 24 11.32 -7.88 16.64
CA GLU A 24 12.44 -7.13 16.07
C GLU A 24 12.72 -7.46 14.60
N ASN A 25 12.51 -8.72 14.20
CA ASN A 25 12.82 -9.17 12.85
C ASN A 25 11.60 -9.13 11.90
N CYS A 26 10.39 -9.39 12.42
CA CYS A 26 9.19 -9.46 11.58
C CYS A 26 8.51 -8.09 11.41
N PHE A 27 8.47 -7.28 12.48
CA PHE A 27 7.74 -6.00 12.44
C PHE A 27 8.29 -5.03 11.39
N PRO A 28 9.61 -4.81 11.23
CA PRO A 28 10.11 -3.89 10.21
C PRO A 28 10.20 -4.50 8.80
N ASN A 29 10.02 -5.81 8.65
CA ASN A 29 10.31 -6.51 7.40
C ASN A 29 9.59 -5.93 6.19
N THR A 30 8.32 -5.59 6.30
CA THR A 30 7.55 -4.96 5.20
C THR A 30 8.19 -3.63 4.78
N LEU A 31 8.53 -2.77 5.74
CA LEU A 31 9.11 -1.46 5.46
C LEU A 31 10.51 -1.58 4.85
N ASP A 32 11.29 -2.52 5.33
CA ASP A 32 12.70 -2.68 4.92
C ASP A 32 12.84 -3.38 3.56
N THR A 33 11.92 -4.27 3.20
CA THR A 33 12.10 -5.15 2.04
C THR A 33 11.15 -4.87 0.88
N THR A 34 9.88 -4.50 1.14
CA THR A 34 8.84 -4.45 0.11
C THR A 34 8.40 -3.04 -0.27
N VAL A 35 8.68 -2.04 0.57
CA VAL A 35 8.26 -0.65 0.33
C VAL A 35 9.24 0.06 -0.60
N ARG A 36 8.69 0.76 -1.59
CA ARG A 36 9.42 1.63 -2.53
C ARG A 36 8.79 3.02 -2.50
N TYR A 37 9.25 3.84 -1.54
CA TYR A 37 8.80 5.22 -1.37
C TYR A 37 9.56 6.18 -2.29
N ARG A 38 8.83 7.14 -2.86
CA ARG A 38 9.38 8.25 -3.66
C ARG A 38 8.44 9.44 -3.66
N LYS A 39 8.89 10.54 -4.27
CA LYS A 39 8.01 11.66 -4.62
C LYS A 39 7.86 11.73 -6.13
N THR A 40 6.63 11.88 -6.59
CA THR A 40 6.26 12.04 -7.99
C THR A 40 5.40 13.29 -8.12
N ASP A 41 5.82 14.23 -8.95
CA ASP A 41 5.14 15.54 -9.12
C ASP A 41 4.90 16.29 -7.80
N GLY A 42 5.88 16.18 -6.88
CA GLY A 42 5.83 16.79 -5.55
C GLY A 42 4.91 16.09 -4.54
N LYS A 43 4.19 15.04 -4.93
CA LYS A 43 3.34 14.22 -4.05
C LYS A 43 4.06 12.94 -3.62
N ASP A 44 3.73 12.46 -2.42
CA ASP A 44 4.19 11.17 -1.94
C ASP A 44 3.58 10.04 -2.78
N ASP A 45 4.40 9.07 -3.15
CA ASP A 45 4.04 7.94 -3.98
C ASP A 45 4.80 6.70 -3.51
N THR A 46 4.09 5.62 -3.20
CA THR A 46 4.70 4.41 -2.63
C THR A 46 4.13 3.16 -3.27
N VAL A 47 4.99 2.35 -3.85
CA VAL A 47 4.67 0.99 -4.27
C VAL A 47 5.03 0.03 -3.12
N VAL A 48 4.17 -0.95 -2.87
CA VAL A 48 4.41 -2.03 -1.90
C VAL A 48 4.39 -3.35 -2.66
N TYR A 49 5.53 -4.00 -2.78
CA TYR A 49 5.63 -5.30 -3.42
C TYR A 49 4.97 -6.39 -2.59
N THR A 50 4.27 -7.29 -3.25
CA THR A 50 3.64 -8.44 -2.58
C THR A 50 4.69 -9.53 -2.37
N GLY A 51 5.38 -9.44 -1.23
CA GLY A 51 6.48 -10.35 -0.88
C GLY A 51 7.64 -10.27 -1.87
N ASP A 52 7.96 -11.38 -2.51
CA ASP A 52 9.02 -11.53 -3.52
C ASP A 52 8.56 -11.24 -4.95
N ILE A 53 7.27 -10.96 -5.15
CA ILE A 53 6.70 -10.59 -6.45
C ILE A 53 6.80 -9.08 -6.64
N HIS A 54 7.47 -8.63 -7.69
CA HIS A 54 7.66 -7.22 -8.03
C HIS A 54 6.39 -6.59 -8.64
N ALA A 55 5.27 -6.76 -7.96
CA ALA A 55 3.98 -6.17 -8.27
C ALA A 55 3.22 -5.83 -7.00
N MET A 56 2.25 -4.94 -7.10
CA MET A 56 1.46 -4.42 -6.00
C MET A 56 0.02 -4.92 -6.11
N TRP A 57 -0.39 -5.88 -5.29
CA TRP A 57 -1.79 -6.22 -5.08
C TRP A 57 -2.44 -5.17 -4.18
N LEU A 58 -3.65 -4.75 -4.52
CA LEU A 58 -4.36 -3.69 -3.79
C LEU A 58 -4.74 -4.14 -2.37
N ARG A 59 -5.27 -5.33 -2.20
CA ARG A 59 -5.57 -5.91 -0.88
C ARG A 59 -4.30 -6.04 -0.04
N ASP A 60 -3.31 -6.71 -0.59
CA ASP A 60 -2.09 -7.07 0.13
C ASP A 60 -1.30 -5.84 0.56
N SER A 61 -1.12 -4.87 -0.31
CA SER A 61 -0.42 -3.62 0.02
C SER A 61 -1.09 -2.88 1.19
N GLY A 62 -2.42 -2.83 1.21
CA GLY A 62 -3.16 -2.25 2.33
C GLY A 62 -2.99 -3.04 3.62
N ALA A 63 -3.02 -4.37 3.55
CA ALA A 63 -2.85 -5.25 4.72
C ALA A 63 -1.42 -5.19 5.27
N GLN A 64 -0.40 -5.19 4.39
CA GLN A 64 1.01 -5.15 4.77
C GLN A 64 1.38 -3.88 5.53
N VAL A 65 0.80 -2.72 5.17
CA VAL A 65 1.12 -1.46 5.85
C VAL A 65 0.16 -1.13 7.00
N TRP A 66 -0.90 -1.89 7.16
CA TRP A 66 -1.92 -1.67 8.18
C TRP A 66 -1.38 -1.53 9.61
N PRO A 67 -0.44 -2.37 10.08
CA PRO A 67 0.09 -2.28 11.45
C PRO A 67 0.75 -0.94 11.78
N TYR A 68 1.21 -0.22 10.75
CA TYR A 68 1.96 1.03 10.91
C TYR A 68 1.08 2.28 10.95
N VAL A 69 -0.20 2.20 10.57
CA VAL A 69 -1.10 3.36 10.52
C VAL A 69 -1.19 4.07 11.86
N GLN A 70 -1.27 3.33 12.97
CA GLN A 70 -1.34 3.88 14.32
C GLN A 70 -0.07 4.66 14.74
N LEU A 71 1.05 4.46 14.05
CA LEU A 71 2.33 5.11 14.32
C LEU A 71 2.56 6.37 13.48
N ALA A 72 1.68 6.64 12.50
CA ALA A 72 1.87 7.72 11.51
C ALA A 72 2.05 9.12 12.12
N ASN A 73 1.45 9.39 13.29
CA ASN A 73 1.61 10.66 13.98
C ASN A 73 2.94 10.81 14.74
N GLN A 74 3.66 9.70 14.94
CA GLN A 74 4.92 9.66 15.67
C GLN A 74 6.14 9.75 14.75
N ASP A 75 5.94 9.50 13.44
CA ASP A 75 7.00 9.43 12.45
C ASP A 75 6.53 10.08 11.13
N PRO A 76 7.04 11.30 10.81
CA PRO A 76 6.67 12.00 9.58
C PRO A 76 7.04 11.27 8.28
N GLU A 77 8.12 10.49 8.26
CA GLU A 77 8.52 9.71 7.10
C GLU A 77 7.56 8.55 6.87
N LEU A 78 7.17 7.88 7.96
CA LEU A 78 6.15 6.83 7.93
C LEU A 78 4.79 7.39 7.48
N LYS A 79 4.42 8.57 7.99
CA LYS A 79 3.20 9.26 7.58
C LYS A 79 3.18 9.55 6.08
N ALA A 80 4.27 10.08 5.54
CA ALA A 80 4.43 10.39 4.12
C ALA A 80 4.40 9.11 3.26
N MET A 81 5.07 8.05 3.71
CA MET A 81 5.06 6.74 3.07
C MET A 81 3.64 6.17 2.97
N LEU A 82 2.87 6.19 4.07
CA LEU A 82 1.47 5.71 4.09
C LEU A 82 0.56 6.53 3.17
N ALA A 83 0.69 7.86 3.18
CA ALA A 83 -0.02 8.72 2.22
C ALA A 83 0.32 8.35 0.77
N GLY A 84 1.58 8.03 0.52
CA GLY A 84 2.06 7.56 -0.78
C GLY A 84 1.42 6.24 -1.21
N VAL A 85 1.27 5.26 -0.30
CA VAL A 85 0.57 3.99 -0.59
C VAL A 85 -0.87 4.25 -0.99
N ILE A 86 -1.59 5.08 -0.24
CA ILE A 86 -2.99 5.42 -0.51
C ILE A 86 -3.13 6.05 -1.89
N ARG A 87 -2.30 7.05 -2.22
CA ARG A 87 -2.32 7.70 -3.54
C ARG A 87 -1.99 6.72 -4.67
N ARG A 88 -1.03 5.83 -4.45
CA ARG A 88 -0.71 4.78 -5.43
C ARG A 88 -1.90 3.85 -5.67
N GLN A 89 -2.57 3.41 -4.63
CA GLN A 89 -3.76 2.58 -4.74
C GLN A 89 -4.89 3.28 -5.53
N PHE A 90 -5.10 4.58 -5.31
CA PHE A 90 -6.09 5.36 -6.07
C PHE A 90 -5.72 5.42 -7.56
N LYS A 91 -4.45 5.69 -7.90
CA LYS A 91 -3.97 5.67 -9.28
C LYS A 91 -4.20 4.31 -9.94
N CYS A 92 -3.89 3.24 -9.25
CA CYS A 92 -4.10 1.88 -9.73
C CYS A 92 -5.57 1.61 -10.06
N ILE A 93 -6.49 1.94 -9.16
CA ILE A 93 -7.93 1.75 -9.37
C ILE A 93 -8.43 2.62 -10.54
N ASN A 94 -7.91 3.83 -10.71
CA ASN A 94 -8.27 4.71 -11.83
C ASN A 94 -7.75 4.19 -13.19
N ILE A 95 -6.69 3.37 -13.22
CA ILE A 95 -6.26 2.66 -14.43
C ILE A 95 -7.27 1.57 -14.81
N ASP A 96 -7.61 0.71 -13.85
CA ASP A 96 -8.60 -0.34 -14.07
C ASP A 96 -9.19 -0.84 -12.74
N PRO A 97 -10.45 -0.52 -12.42
CA PRO A 97 -11.10 -0.97 -11.19
C PRO A 97 -11.39 -2.49 -11.15
N TYR A 98 -11.24 -3.19 -12.28
CA TYR A 98 -11.41 -4.65 -12.36
C TYR A 98 -10.10 -5.42 -12.23
N ALA A 99 -8.97 -4.71 -12.09
CA ALA A 99 -7.67 -5.33 -11.85
C ALA A 99 -7.36 -5.40 -10.34
N ASN A 100 -6.64 -6.42 -9.94
CA ASN A 100 -6.25 -6.67 -8.55
C ASN A 100 -4.77 -6.41 -8.28
N ALA A 101 -3.90 -6.49 -9.32
CA ALA A 101 -2.46 -6.28 -9.18
C ALA A 101 -1.87 -5.40 -10.28
N PHE A 102 -0.89 -4.57 -9.91
CA PHE A 102 -0.30 -3.54 -10.74
C PHE A 102 1.23 -3.60 -10.71
N LEU A 103 1.85 -3.27 -11.83
CA LEU A 103 3.30 -3.15 -11.94
C LEU A 103 3.79 -1.87 -11.25
N ASP A 104 5.03 -1.90 -10.75
CA ASP A 104 5.73 -0.67 -10.37
C ASP A 104 6.12 0.08 -11.67
N PRO A 105 5.59 1.29 -11.92
CA PRO A 105 5.90 2.03 -13.14
C PRO A 105 7.36 2.50 -13.23
N TYR A 106 8.12 2.29 -12.17
CA TYR A 106 9.53 2.72 -12.08
C TYR A 106 10.50 1.52 -12.00
N ASP A 107 9.97 0.29 -12.02
CA ASP A 107 10.83 -0.90 -12.10
C ASP A 107 11.36 -1.03 -13.53
N PRO A 108 12.71 -0.98 -13.73
CA PRO A 108 13.29 -1.16 -15.06
C PRO A 108 13.13 -2.59 -15.60
N ASN A 109 12.83 -3.55 -14.75
CA ASN A 109 12.67 -4.96 -15.11
C ASN A 109 11.38 -5.54 -14.47
N PRO A 110 10.21 -5.04 -14.86
CA PRO A 110 8.96 -5.51 -14.29
C PRO A 110 8.75 -7.00 -14.59
N ASP A 111 8.19 -7.72 -13.61
CA ASP A 111 7.84 -9.13 -13.79
C ASP A 111 6.59 -9.26 -14.67
N HIS A 112 6.81 -9.64 -15.94
CA HIS A 112 5.76 -9.81 -16.94
C HIS A 112 5.19 -11.24 -16.99
N GLN A 113 5.54 -12.15 -16.06
CA GLN A 113 5.11 -13.56 -16.14
C GLN A 113 3.59 -13.70 -16.22
N TRP A 114 2.86 -12.85 -15.53
CA TRP A 114 1.40 -12.91 -15.41
C TRP A 114 0.66 -12.03 -16.42
N MET A 115 1.36 -11.19 -17.20
CA MET A 115 0.75 -10.36 -18.26
C MET A 115 0.12 -11.15 -19.42
N ARG A 116 0.06 -12.47 -19.30
CA ARG A 116 -0.55 -13.38 -20.28
C ARG A 116 -1.97 -13.81 -19.92
N ASP A 117 -2.57 -13.16 -18.91
CA ASP A 117 -3.99 -13.41 -18.62
C ASP A 117 -4.81 -13.17 -19.89
N MET A 118 -5.69 -14.12 -20.22
CA MET A 118 -6.60 -14.02 -21.37
C MET A 118 -7.77 -13.07 -21.06
N THR A 119 -7.45 -11.86 -20.63
CA THR A 119 -8.37 -10.78 -20.26
C THR A 119 -7.97 -9.51 -21.02
N ASP A 120 -8.79 -8.48 -20.96
CA ASP A 120 -8.48 -7.17 -21.54
C ASP A 120 -7.43 -6.43 -20.69
N MET A 121 -6.17 -6.87 -20.83
CA MET A 121 -5.03 -6.32 -20.10
C MET A 121 -4.69 -4.92 -20.62
N LYS A 122 -4.49 -3.99 -19.69
CA LYS A 122 -4.02 -2.62 -19.95
C LYS A 122 -2.58 -2.46 -19.52
N GLU A 123 -1.92 -1.42 -20.03
CA GLU A 123 -0.59 -1.03 -19.57
C GLU A 123 -0.60 -0.73 -18.06
N GLY A 124 0.45 -1.19 -17.36
CA GLY A 124 0.59 -1.03 -15.91
C GLY A 124 -0.10 -2.12 -15.08
N LEU A 125 -0.87 -3.02 -15.68
CA LEU A 125 -1.45 -4.15 -14.97
C LEU A 125 -0.47 -5.31 -14.86
N HIS A 126 -0.43 -5.97 -13.70
CA HIS A 126 0.24 -7.25 -13.49
C HIS A 126 -0.76 -8.40 -13.62
N GLU A 127 -1.95 -8.25 -13.00
CA GLU A 127 -3.03 -9.25 -13.02
C GLU A 127 -4.38 -8.54 -13.08
N ARG A 128 -5.29 -9.06 -13.91
CA ARG A 128 -6.64 -8.52 -14.07
C ARG A 128 -7.69 -9.55 -13.67
N LYS A 129 -7.88 -9.68 -12.37
CA LYS A 129 -8.92 -10.52 -11.76
C LYS A 129 -9.81 -9.67 -10.89
N TRP A 130 -11.12 -9.79 -11.06
CA TRP A 130 -12.08 -9.10 -10.23
C TRP A 130 -12.08 -9.65 -8.80
N GLU A 131 -11.74 -8.79 -7.86
CA GLU A 131 -11.81 -9.06 -6.43
C GLU A 131 -12.39 -7.84 -5.74
N ILE A 132 -13.57 -7.97 -5.11
CA ILE A 132 -14.22 -6.83 -4.42
C ILE A 132 -13.37 -6.25 -3.30
N ASP A 133 -12.58 -7.05 -2.65
CA ASP A 133 -11.67 -6.62 -1.59
C ASP A 133 -10.53 -5.73 -2.10
N SER A 134 -10.12 -5.88 -3.37
CA SER A 134 -9.17 -4.99 -4.02
C SER A 134 -9.64 -3.53 -4.07
N LEU A 135 -10.95 -3.28 -4.02
CA LEU A 135 -11.51 -1.92 -3.89
C LEU A 135 -11.74 -1.54 -2.43
N CYS A 136 -12.14 -2.48 -1.58
CA CYS A 136 -12.47 -2.21 -0.18
C CYS A 136 -11.24 -1.89 0.67
N TYR A 137 -10.11 -2.58 0.46
CA TYR A 137 -8.89 -2.38 1.25
C TYR A 137 -8.26 -0.99 1.08
N PRO A 138 -8.14 -0.41 -0.12
CA PRO A 138 -7.71 0.98 -0.29
C PRO A 138 -8.60 1.99 0.44
N LEU A 139 -9.91 1.84 0.35
CA LEU A 139 -10.87 2.69 1.06
C LEU A 139 -10.71 2.58 2.59
N ARG A 140 -10.55 1.34 3.08
CA ARG A 140 -10.30 1.06 4.50
C ARG A 140 -9.00 1.72 4.97
N LEU A 141 -7.92 1.59 4.21
CA LEU A 141 -6.62 2.18 4.55
C LEU A 141 -6.72 3.71 4.59
N ALA A 142 -7.30 4.34 3.57
CA ALA A 142 -7.49 5.78 3.50
C ALA A 142 -8.34 6.32 4.67
N TYR A 143 -9.44 5.63 5.00
CA TYR A 143 -10.29 6.00 6.13
C TYR A 143 -9.54 5.98 7.46
N HIS A 144 -8.81 4.90 7.75
CA HIS A 144 -8.10 4.77 9.03
C HIS A 144 -6.86 5.68 9.11
N TYR A 145 -6.16 5.90 8.00
CA TYR A 145 -5.10 6.90 7.93
C TYR A 145 -5.65 8.30 8.27
N TRP A 146 -6.73 8.70 7.63
CA TRP A 146 -7.39 9.97 7.93
C TRP A 146 -7.84 10.04 9.40
N LYS A 147 -8.50 9.01 9.91
CA LYS A 147 -8.97 8.98 11.32
C LYS A 147 -7.82 9.10 12.31
N THR A 148 -6.66 8.51 12.01
CA THR A 148 -5.48 8.55 12.87
C THR A 148 -4.75 9.89 12.77
N THR A 149 -4.58 10.42 11.55
CA THR A 149 -3.69 11.56 11.30
C THR A 149 -4.42 12.90 11.17
N GLY A 150 -5.71 12.90 10.89
CA GLY A 150 -6.48 14.09 10.50
C GLY A 150 -6.11 14.63 9.10
N ASP A 151 -5.21 13.98 8.37
CA ASP A 151 -4.74 14.44 7.08
C ASP A 151 -5.78 14.18 5.98
N ILE A 152 -6.35 15.26 5.44
CA ILE A 152 -7.34 15.22 4.35
C ILE A 152 -6.69 15.37 2.96
N SER A 153 -5.38 15.59 2.88
CA SER A 153 -4.68 15.83 1.62
C SER A 153 -4.67 14.63 0.66
N ILE A 154 -5.01 13.44 1.17
CA ILE A 154 -5.19 12.23 0.37
C ILE A 154 -6.52 12.22 -0.40
N PHE A 155 -7.50 13.04 -0.02
CA PHE A 155 -8.81 13.13 -0.68
C PHE A 155 -8.80 14.20 -1.75
N ASP A 156 -7.99 13.99 -2.77
CA ASP A 156 -7.81 14.88 -3.91
C ASP A 156 -8.65 14.46 -5.14
N GLU A 157 -8.32 14.99 -6.32
CA GLU A 157 -9.03 14.68 -7.56
C GLU A 157 -8.98 13.18 -7.92
N GLU A 158 -7.87 12.50 -7.64
CA GLU A 158 -7.74 11.05 -7.89
C GLU A 158 -8.71 10.25 -7.01
N TRP A 159 -8.90 10.68 -5.76
CA TRP A 159 -9.91 10.12 -4.87
C TRP A 159 -11.33 10.30 -5.43
N LEU A 160 -11.67 11.49 -5.92
CA LEU A 160 -12.97 11.74 -6.53
C LEU A 160 -13.18 10.87 -7.77
N CYS A 161 -12.19 10.76 -8.64
CA CYS A 161 -12.23 9.88 -9.81
C CYS A 161 -12.50 8.42 -9.39
N LEU A 162 -11.79 7.94 -8.36
CA LEU A 162 -11.98 6.58 -7.84
C LEU A 162 -13.43 6.33 -7.41
N LEU A 163 -14.06 7.26 -6.71
CA LEU A 163 -15.45 7.11 -6.25
C LEU A 163 -16.45 7.02 -7.39
N TYR A 164 -16.17 7.70 -8.53
CA TYR A 164 -17.05 7.69 -9.70
C TYR A 164 -16.76 6.52 -10.66
N THR A 165 -15.55 5.99 -10.67
CA THR A 165 -15.14 4.91 -11.58
C THR A 165 -15.24 3.53 -10.96
N SER A 166 -15.28 3.44 -9.62
CA SER A 166 -15.43 2.15 -8.94
C SER A 166 -16.81 1.54 -9.26
N PRO A 167 -16.85 0.30 -9.79
CA PRO A 167 -18.11 -0.36 -10.08
C PRO A 167 -18.95 -0.51 -8.81
N SER A 168 -20.22 -0.19 -8.94
CA SER A 168 -21.23 -0.33 -7.88
C SER A 168 -21.93 -1.68 -8.04
N PRO A 169 -22.38 -2.30 -6.93
CA PRO A 169 -23.27 -3.47 -7.02
C PRO A 169 -24.59 -3.20 -7.74
N ARG A 170 -24.87 -1.96 -8.13
CA ARG A 170 -26.07 -1.52 -8.85
C ARG A 170 -25.84 -1.34 -10.35
N ASP A 171 -24.59 -1.42 -10.79
CA ASP A 171 -24.20 -1.32 -12.20
C ASP A 171 -24.16 -2.73 -12.83
#